data_519d382eaec858a80360c745082e59bc
#
_entry.id   519d382eaec858a80360c745082e59bc
#
_cell.length_a   1.000
_cell.length_b   1.000
_cell.length_c   1.000
_cell.angle_alpha   90.00
_cell.angle_beta   90.00
_cell.angle_gamma   90.00
#
_symmetry.space_group_name_H-M   'P 1'
#
loop_
_entity.id
_entity.type
_entity.pdbx_description
1 polymer ?
#
loop_
_entity_poly.entity_id
_entity_poly.type
_entity_poly.pdbx_seq_one_letter_code
_entity_poly.pdbx_strand_id
1 'polypeptide(L)'
;MRPPENFVRIIGKKRYSVKTATLIASDAYWDGHNHERHGRNTFLYRTPRGAYFTVNLTQWQGEQDTLSPITQDEAIELYEGPLSEHEVDYAEAFPSVTVEDA
;
A
#
# COMPACT_ATOMS: atom_id res chain seq x y z
N MET A 1 4.77 6.87 -10.11
CA MET A 1 5.26 5.48 -10.17
C MET A 1 4.29 4.59 -9.41
N ARG A 2 3.95 3.46 -9.99
CA ARG A 2 3.06 2.47 -9.36
C ARG A 2 3.63 1.08 -9.52
N PRO A 3 3.33 0.15 -8.62
CA PRO A 3 3.74 -1.24 -8.80
C PRO A 3 3.14 -1.81 -10.08
N PRO A 4 3.90 -2.64 -10.81
CA PRO A 4 3.38 -3.27 -12.01
C PRO A 4 2.28 -4.27 -11.66
N GLU A 5 1.29 -4.42 -12.55
CA GLU A 5 0.16 -5.30 -12.31
C GLU A 5 0.57 -6.76 -12.13
N ASN A 6 1.67 -7.16 -12.74
CA ASN A 6 2.15 -8.54 -12.63
C ASN A 6 2.99 -8.79 -11.38
N PHE A 7 3.04 -7.84 -10.45
CA PHE A 7 3.74 -8.02 -9.19
C PHE A 7 2.93 -8.97 -8.30
N VAL A 8 3.45 -10.16 -8.09
CA VAL A 8 2.78 -11.22 -7.34
C VAL A 8 3.80 -11.90 -6.44
N ARG A 9 3.38 -12.23 -5.21
CA ARG A 9 4.20 -13.01 -4.27
C ARG A 9 3.32 -14.04 -3.58
N ILE A 10 3.88 -15.20 -3.32
CA ILE A 10 3.21 -16.24 -2.51
C ILE A 10 3.94 -16.30 -1.19
N ILE A 11 3.22 -16.01 -0.11
CA ILE A 11 3.79 -15.92 1.23
C ILE A 11 2.82 -16.64 2.17
N GLY A 12 3.33 -17.60 2.94
CA GLY A 12 2.48 -18.34 3.86
C GLY A 12 1.35 -19.09 3.17
N LYS A 13 1.59 -19.62 1.97
CA LYS A 13 0.62 -20.33 1.13
C LYS A 13 -0.52 -19.44 0.61
N LYS A 14 -0.38 -18.13 0.71
CA LYS A 14 -1.35 -17.16 0.18
C LYS A 14 -0.72 -16.37 -0.94
N ARG A 15 -1.49 -16.14 -1.99
CA ARG A 15 -1.06 -15.33 -3.13
C ARG A 15 -1.50 -13.89 -2.92
N TYR A 16 -0.53 -12.99 -3.01
CA TYR A 16 -0.75 -11.54 -2.95
C TYR A 16 -0.46 -10.98 -4.33
N SER A 17 -1.47 -10.40 -4.97
CA SER A 17 -1.37 -9.92 -6.34
C SER A 17 -1.84 -8.49 -6.45
N VAL A 18 -1.00 -7.63 -7.01
CA VAL A 18 -1.35 -6.24 -7.28
C VAL A 18 -2.54 -6.16 -8.24
N LYS A 19 -2.59 -7.04 -9.23
CA LYS A 19 -3.64 -7.01 -10.24
C LYS A 19 -5.04 -7.16 -9.67
N THR A 20 -5.21 -8.04 -8.68
CA THR A 20 -6.53 -8.34 -8.10
C THR A 20 -6.82 -7.53 -6.85
N ALA A 21 -5.83 -6.84 -6.30
CA ALA A 21 -5.99 -6.04 -5.09
C ALA A 21 -6.40 -4.61 -5.44
N THR A 22 -6.94 -3.92 -4.44
CA THR A 22 -7.31 -2.51 -4.55
C THR A 22 -6.22 -1.67 -3.90
N LEU A 23 -5.68 -0.71 -4.64
CA LEU A 23 -4.75 0.27 -4.09
C LEU A 23 -5.53 1.20 -3.17
N ILE A 24 -5.11 1.28 -1.91
CA ILE A 24 -5.79 2.07 -0.88
C ILE A 24 -5.11 3.42 -0.70
N ALA A 25 -3.80 3.41 -0.56
CA ALA A 25 -3.05 4.63 -0.23
C ALA A 25 -1.58 4.45 -0.59
N SER A 26 -0.87 5.56 -0.72
CA SER A 26 0.56 5.54 -0.99
C SER A 26 1.20 6.84 -0.49
N ASP A 27 2.53 6.87 -0.53
CA ASP A 27 3.29 8.08 -0.33
C ASP A 27 3.89 8.61 -1.65
N ALA A 28 3.38 8.13 -2.78
CA ALA A 28 3.86 8.51 -4.10
C ALA A 28 3.14 9.77 -4.60
N TYR A 29 3.36 10.87 -3.93
CA TYR A 29 2.76 12.15 -4.32
C TYR A 29 3.77 13.03 -5.07
N TRP A 30 3.23 13.93 -5.88
CA TRP A 30 4.01 14.93 -6.60
C TRP A 30 3.99 16.24 -5.82
N ASP A 31 5.16 16.73 -5.42
CA ASP A 31 5.28 17.95 -4.64
C ASP A 31 5.76 19.15 -5.47
N GLY A 32 5.84 18.98 -6.78
CA GLY A 32 6.37 20.04 -7.67
C GLY A 32 7.86 19.95 -7.93
N HIS A 33 8.56 19.08 -7.24
CA HIS A 33 10.02 18.96 -7.35
C HIS A 33 10.47 17.60 -7.89
N ASN A 34 9.54 16.71 -8.19
CA ASN A 34 9.83 15.38 -8.71
C ASN A 34 10.72 14.56 -7.77
N HIS A 35 10.51 14.71 -6.48
CA HIS A 35 11.26 13.97 -5.47
C HIS A 35 10.31 13.05 -4.71
N GLU A 36 10.20 11.80 -5.19
CA GLU A 36 9.38 10.80 -4.54
C GLU A 36 10.18 10.12 -3.43
N ARG A 37 10.08 10.63 -2.21
CA ARG A 37 10.61 9.96 -1.02
C ARG A 37 12.04 9.44 -1.20
N HIS A 38 12.93 10.22 -1.81
CA HIS A 38 14.32 9.83 -2.07
C HIS A 38 14.42 8.56 -2.92
N GLY A 39 13.47 8.36 -3.82
CA GLY A 39 13.45 7.21 -4.72
C GLY A 39 12.84 5.95 -4.14
N ARG A 40 12.18 6.05 -2.99
CA ARG A 40 11.46 4.93 -2.37
C ARG A 40 10.01 5.30 -2.15
N ASN A 41 9.11 4.38 -2.51
CA ASN A 41 7.67 4.59 -2.34
C ASN A 41 7.02 3.35 -1.74
N THR A 42 6.02 3.58 -0.89
CA THR A 42 5.22 2.53 -0.26
C THR A 42 3.79 2.62 -0.76
N PHE A 43 3.24 1.49 -1.17
CA PHE A 43 1.87 1.36 -1.66
C PHE A 43 1.14 0.34 -0.80
N LEU A 44 -0.04 0.73 -0.32
CA LEU A 44 -0.88 -0.12 0.54
C LEU A 44 -2.04 -0.68 -0.27
N TYR A 45 -2.21 -1.98 -0.23
CA TYR A 45 -3.25 -2.70 -0.96
C TYR A 45 -4.14 -3.50 -0.03
N ARG A 46 -5.38 -3.70 -0.47
CA ARG A 46 -6.34 -4.59 0.15
C ARG A 46 -6.75 -5.67 -0.85
N THR A 47 -6.68 -6.94 -0.45
CA THR A 47 -7.08 -8.04 -1.32
C THR A 47 -8.60 -8.20 -1.33
N PRO A 48 -9.19 -8.90 -2.33
CA PRO A 48 -10.63 -9.17 -2.33
C PRO A 48 -11.13 -9.91 -1.08
N ARG A 49 -10.25 -10.64 -0.41
CA ARG A 49 -10.60 -11.35 0.83
C ARG A 49 -10.42 -10.52 2.09
N GLY A 50 -10.01 -9.27 1.95
CA GLY A 50 -9.85 -8.36 3.09
C GLY A 50 -8.51 -8.43 3.78
N ALA A 51 -7.50 -9.03 3.18
CA ALA A 51 -6.13 -8.98 3.69
C ALA A 51 -5.44 -7.71 3.21
N TYR A 52 -4.40 -7.30 3.92
CA TYR A 52 -3.64 -6.10 3.59
C TYR A 52 -2.19 -6.46 3.31
N PHE A 53 -1.59 -5.74 2.38
CA PHE A 53 -0.16 -5.86 2.11
C PHE A 53 0.38 -4.54 1.59
N THR A 54 1.69 -4.38 1.74
CA THR A 54 2.40 -3.24 1.16
C THR A 54 3.33 -3.69 0.07
N VAL A 55 3.53 -2.84 -0.93
CA VAL A 55 4.59 -2.97 -1.91
C VAL A 55 5.51 -1.79 -1.73
N ASN A 56 6.80 -2.05 -1.58
CA ASN A 56 7.81 -1.02 -1.49
C ASN A 56 8.62 -1.03 -2.77
N LEU A 57 8.54 0.05 -3.52
CA LEU A 57 9.32 0.25 -4.74
C LEU A 57 10.54 1.08 -4.44
N THR A 58 11.63 0.78 -5.11
CA THR A 58 12.86 1.54 -4.98
C THR A 58 13.47 1.81 -6.35
N GLN A 59 14.10 2.98 -6.49
CA GLN A 59 14.85 3.34 -7.69
C GLN A 59 16.36 3.15 -7.48
N TRP A 60 16.76 2.77 -6.27
CA TRP A 60 18.18 2.62 -5.94
C TRP A 60 18.72 1.33 -6.49
N GLN A 61 19.88 1.44 -7.15
CA GLN A 61 20.59 0.29 -7.66
C GLN A 61 21.03 -0.60 -6.49
N GLY A 62 20.82 -1.91 -6.63
CA GLY A 62 21.16 -2.87 -5.59
C GLY A 62 20.04 -3.13 -4.58
N GLU A 63 18.99 -2.33 -4.59
CA GLU A 63 17.79 -2.58 -3.77
C GLU A 63 16.74 -3.31 -4.61
N GLN A 64 15.93 -4.10 -3.95
CA GLN A 64 14.86 -4.85 -4.60
C GLN A 64 13.50 -4.35 -4.12
N ASP A 65 12.54 -4.35 -5.03
CA ASP A 65 11.15 -4.10 -4.68
C ASP A 65 10.64 -5.26 -3.85
N THR A 66 9.84 -4.95 -2.83
CA THR A 66 9.34 -5.96 -1.90
C THR A 66 7.84 -5.88 -1.74
N LEU A 67 7.24 -7.00 -1.39
CA LEU A 67 5.83 -7.09 -1.01
C LEU A 67 5.76 -7.74 0.36
N SER A 68 5.04 -7.11 1.29
CA SER A 68 4.96 -7.56 2.68
C SER A 68 3.52 -7.60 3.14
N PRO A 69 3.02 -8.77 3.56
CA PRO A 69 1.71 -8.84 4.22
C PRO A 69 1.78 -8.10 5.56
N ILE A 70 0.70 -7.40 5.89
CA ILE A 70 0.59 -6.67 7.15
C ILE A 70 -0.78 -6.92 7.77
N THR A 71 -0.90 -6.58 9.05
CA THR A 71 -2.19 -6.67 9.76
C THR A 71 -3.07 -5.47 9.41
N GLN A 72 -4.37 -5.60 9.71
CA GLN A 72 -5.29 -4.48 9.55
C GLN A 72 -4.87 -3.29 10.40
N ASP A 73 -4.43 -3.52 11.63
CA ASP A 73 -3.99 -2.43 12.50
C ASP A 73 -2.79 -1.69 11.93
N GLU A 74 -1.83 -2.41 11.37
CA GLU A 74 -0.69 -1.80 10.69
C GLU A 74 -1.13 -1.00 9.45
N ALA A 75 -2.09 -1.53 8.71
CA ALA A 75 -2.64 -0.84 7.55
C ALA A 75 -3.34 0.45 7.94
N ILE A 76 -4.09 0.44 9.03
CA ILE A 76 -4.77 1.64 9.55
C ILE A 76 -3.73 2.70 9.94
N GLU A 77 -2.68 2.31 10.64
CA GLU A 77 -1.61 3.24 11.01
C GLU A 77 -0.97 3.89 9.79
N LEU A 78 -0.72 3.11 8.75
CA LEU A 78 -0.14 3.66 7.52
C LEU A 78 -1.10 4.61 6.83
N TYR A 79 -2.37 4.26 6.73
CA TYR A 79 -3.38 5.08 6.07
C TYR A 79 -3.59 6.41 6.81
N GLU A 80 -3.61 6.36 8.14
CA GLU A 80 -3.83 7.55 8.97
C GLU A 80 -2.58 8.42 9.10
N GLY A 81 -1.42 7.89 8.79
CA GLY A 81 -0.13 8.56 8.97
C GLY A 81 0.63 8.80 7.68
N PRO A 82 1.69 8.02 7.43
CA PRO A 82 2.65 8.36 6.36
C PRO A 82 2.11 8.23 4.94
N LEU A 83 1.08 7.42 4.70
CA LEU A 83 0.54 7.25 3.35
C LEU A 83 -0.60 8.24 3.10
N SER A 84 -0.24 9.46 2.77
CA SER A 84 -1.19 10.57 2.68
C SER A 84 -1.97 10.63 1.35
N GLU A 85 -1.52 9.92 0.33
CA GLU A 85 -2.23 9.86 -0.95
C GLU A 85 -3.25 8.73 -0.92
N HIS A 86 -4.50 9.06 -0.59
CA HIS A 86 -5.58 8.09 -0.47
C HIS A 86 -6.30 7.92 -1.80
N GLU A 87 -6.35 6.67 -2.27
CA GLU A 87 -7.06 6.32 -3.50
C GLU A 87 -8.51 5.94 -3.24
N VAL A 88 -8.81 5.52 -2.00
CA VAL A 88 -10.18 5.21 -1.56
C VAL A 88 -10.40 5.85 -0.20
N ASP A 89 -11.66 6.06 0.18
CA ASP A 89 -11.94 6.64 1.49
C ASP A 89 -11.77 5.60 2.61
N TYR A 90 -11.85 6.06 3.85
CA TYR A 90 -11.62 5.21 5.02
C TYR A 90 -12.60 4.04 5.07
N ALA A 91 -13.87 4.28 4.76
CA ALA A 91 -14.90 3.24 4.82
C ALA A 91 -14.65 2.14 3.78
N GLU A 92 -14.16 2.50 2.59
CA GLU A 92 -13.81 1.51 1.58
C GLU A 92 -12.55 0.76 1.94
N ALA A 93 -11.56 1.45 2.52
CA ALA A 93 -10.31 0.82 2.92
C ALA A 93 -10.51 -0.16 4.06
N PHE A 94 -11.35 0.21 5.03
CA PHE A 94 -11.53 -0.56 6.27
C PHE A 94 -13.02 -0.71 6.59
N PRO A 95 -13.74 -1.52 5.81
CA PRO A 95 -15.20 -1.60 5.95
C PRO A 95 -15.68 -2.21 7.28
N SER A 96 -14.81 -2.94 7.99
CA SER A 96 -15.17 -3.50 9.29
C SER A 96 -14.88 -2.59 10.46
N VAL A 97 -14.30 -1.42 10.23
CA VAL A 97 -13.89 -0.49 11.28
C VAL A 97 -14.94 0.62 11.42
N THR A 98 -15.32 0.91 12.65
CA THR A 98 -16.22 2.01 12.96
C THR A 98 -15.40 3.21 13.43
N VAL A 99 -15.59 4.35 12.76
CA VAL A 99 -14.95 5.60 13.15
C VAL A 99 -15.83 6.31 14.17
N GLU A 100 -15.23 6.74 15.26
CA GLU A 100 -15.93 7.47 16.32
C GLU A 100 -15.40 8.90 16.39
N ASP A 101 -16.29 9.82 16.71
CA ASP A 101 -15.87 11.21 16.97
C ASP A 101 -15.14 11.28 18.31
N ALA A 102 -14.04 11.98 18.29
CA ALA A 102 -13.22 12.15 19.51
C ALA A 102 -13.89 13.04 20.55
#